data_b4faa7f920605a5ab6a9c63dd8f0ef0b
#
_entry.id   b4faa7f920605a5ab6a9c63dd8f0ef0b
#
_cell.length_a   1.000
_cell.length_b   1.000
_cell.length_c   1.000
_cell.angle_alpha   90.00
_cell.angle_beta   90.00
_cell.angle_gamma   90.00
#
_symmetry.space_group_name_H-M   'P 1'
#
loop_
_entity.id
_entity.type
_entity.pdbx_description
1 polymer ?
#
loop_
_entity_poly.entity_id
_entity_poly.type
_entity_poly.pdbx_seq_one_letter_code
_entity_poly.pdbx_strand_id
1 'polypeptide(L)'
;ARATGAAVMLPGNVYNYGAGMPENLREHTPHLHTTRKGRLRVEMEAAYAQADGVRTIVLRAGDFIERETTGNWFDSQITKNLAKGGVMYPGPLDRVHAWAYLPDMARAMAALAGKRDDFSRFEDFGFPGYSLTGQALIDAIGAVAGRELGIKSLPWPLLRLLGLVMPQMREVAEMAYLWHTPHAIDGTKLAAALNDALNDALGYRKIMLPGGSVTRAVQF
;
A
#
# COMPACT_ATOMS: atom_id res chain seq x y z
N ALA A 1 -0.86 23.16 11.50
CA ALA A 1 -1.33 23.60 10.19
C ALA A 1 -2.09 24.94 10.27
N ARG A 2 -3.22 25.06 11.01
CA ARG A 2 -4.02 26.31 11.05
C ARG A 2 -3.19 27.55 11.43
N ALA A 3 -2.35 27.45 12.46
CA ALA A 3 -1.56 28.59 12.97
C ALA A 3 -0.38 28.97 12.07
N THR A 4 0.09 28.05 11.22
CA THR A 4 1.32 28.21 10.43
C THR A 4 1.09 28.24 8.93
N GLY A 5 -0.14 27.98 8.44
CA GLY A 5 -0.44 27.80 7.02
C GLY A 5 0.18 26.54 6.40
N ALA A 6 0.75 25.63 7.20
CA ALA A 6 1.38 24.41 6.69
C ALA A 6 0.35 23.45 6.12
N ALA A 7 0.69 22.81 5.00
CA ALA A 7 -0.10 21.69 4.45
C ALA A 7 0.15 20.40 5.25
N VAL A 8 -0.88 19.59 5.38
CA VAL A 8 -0.80 18.24 5.95
C VAL A 8 -0.67 17.24 4.82
N MET A 9 0.34 16.39 4.88
CA MET A 9 0.55 15.29 3.93
C MET A 9 0.27 13.98 4.66
N LEU A 10 -0.71 13.19 4.18
CA LEU A 10 -1.11 11.95 4.81
C LEU A 10 -0.82 10.73 3.91
N PRO A 11 -0.09 9.72 4.40
CA PRO A 11 -0.08 8.43 3.75
C PRO A 11 -1.43 7.74 3.95
N GLY A 12 -2.20 7.60 2.87
CA GLY A 12 -3.44 6.84 2.84
C GLY A 12 -3.17 5.35 2.62
N ASN A 13 -4.13 4.50 2.96
CA ASN A 13 -4.11 3.08 2.66
C ASN A 13 -5.47 2.62 2.08
N VAL A 14 -5.59 1.34 1.76
CA VAL A 14 -6.79 0.77 1.14
C VAL A 14 -7.84 0.28 2.15
N TYR A 15 -7.61 0.43 3.45
CA TYR A 15 -8.53 -0.04 4.50
C TYR A 15 -9.89 0.67 4.47
N ASN A 16 -9.92 1.88 3.94
CA ASN A 16 -11.13 2.69 3.76
C ASN A 16 -12.20 1.99 2.93
N TYR A 17 -11.80 1.15 1.97
CA TYR A 17 -12.71 0.55 1.00
C TYR A 17 -13.39 -0.74 1.51
N GLY A 18 -12.78 -1.44 2.50
CA GLY A 18 -13.36 -2.64 3.10
C GLY A 18 -13.34 -3.87 2.19
N ALA A 19 -13.96 -4.96 2.66
CA ALA A 19 -13.89 -6.27 2.00
C ALA A 19 -14.63 -6.34 0.65
N GLY A 20 -15.56 -5.41 0.39
CA GLY A 20 -16.30 -5.31 -0.88
C GLY A 20 -15.70 -4.36 -1.90
N MET A 21 -14.43 -3.98 -1.74
CA MET A 21 -13.78 -3.05 -2.67
C MET A 21 -13.66 -3.63 -4.08
N PRO A 22 -13.77 -2.78 -5.13
CA PRO A 22 -13.54 -3.20 -6.51
C PRO A 22 -12.06 -3.50 -6.76
N GLU A 23 -11.77 -4.25 -7.82
CA GLU A 23 -10.38 -4.60 -8.18
C GLU A 23 -9.52 -3.39 -8.55
N ASN A 24 -10.09 -2.33 -9.09
CA ASN A 24 -9.36 -1.10 -9.43
C ASN A 24 -9.86 0.07 -8.58
N LEU A 25 -9.03 0.51 -7.64
CA LEU A 25 -9.33 1.58 -6.69
C LEU A 25 -8.94 2.93 -7.27
N ARG A 26 -9.89 3.88 -7.20
CA ARG A 26 -9.73 5.26 -7.65
C ARG A 26 -10.12 6.23 -6.53
N GLU A 27 -9.80 7.49 -6.69
CA GLU A 27 -10.10 8.53 -5.70
C GLU A 27 -11.61 8.69 -5.42
N HIS A 28 -12.45 8.39 -6.40
CA HIS A 28 -13.92 8.42 -6.25
C HIS A 28 -14.54 7.08 -5.81
N THR A 29 -13.72 6.05 -5.57
CA THR A 29 -14.22 4.77 -5.05
C THR A 29 -14.83 4.97 -3.65
N PRO A 30 -16.08 4.53 -3.40
CA PRO A 30 -16.73 4.74 -2.11
C PRO A 30 -15.95 4.10 -0.94
N HIS A 31 -15.84 4.81 0.16
CA HIS A 31 -15.23 4.32 1.38
C HIS A 31 -16.24 3.48 2.18
N LEU A 32 -16.25 2.16 1.97
CA LEU A 32 -17.16 1.19 2.58
C LEU A 32 -16.42 0.27 3.54
N HIS A 33 -15.77 0.87 4.53
CA HIS A 33 -14.98 0.14 5.52
C HIS A 33 -15.76 -1.00 6.20
N THR A 34 -15.08 -2.14 6.40
CA THR A 34 -15.65 -3.31 7.08
C THR A 34 -14.91 -3.66 8.37
N THR A 35 -13.89 -2.89 8.72
CA THR A 35 -13.01 -3.12 9.85
C THR A 35 -12.93 -1.88 10.75
N ARG A 36 -12.51 -2.07 12.01
CA ARG A 36 -12.23 -0.96 12.93
C ARG A 36 -11.15 -0.02 12.39
N LYS A 37 -10.07 -0.59 11.83
CA LYS A 37 -8.99 0.21 11.24
C LYS A 37 -9.47 1.03 10.06
N GLY A 38 -10.27 0.44 9.17
CA GLY A 38 -10.88 1.13 8.04
C GLY A 38 -11.77 2.28 8.50
N ARG A 39 -12.62 2.06 9.52
CA ARG A 39 -13.47 3.10 10.10
C ARG A 39 -12.66 4.30 10.61
N LEU A 40 -11.63 4.03 11.42
CA LEU A 40 -10.78 5.09 11.97
C LEU A 40 -10.06 5.90 10.87
N ARG A 41 -9.67 5.25 9.79
CA ARG A 41 -9.07 5.93 8.63
C ARG A 41 -10.08 6.84 7.91
N VAL A 42 -11.29 6.35 7.67
CA VAL A 42 -12.37 7.15 7.06
C VAL A 42 -12.71 8.36 7.93
N GLU A 43 -12.89 8.16 9.24
CA GLU A 43 -13.18 9.23 10.19
C GLU A 43 -12.04 10.28 10.24
N MET A 44 -10.79 9.83 10.25
CA MET A 44 -9.62 10.72 10.24
C MET A 44 -9.56 11.54 8.96
N GLU A 45 -9.67 10.93 7.79
CA GLU A 45 -9.63 11.63 6.51
C GLU A 45 -10.79 12.61 6.36
N ALA A 46 -12.01 12.23 6.79
CA ALA A 46 -13.17 13.11 6.83
C ALA A 46 -12.94 14.32 7.74
N ALA A 47 -12.33 14.13 8.91
CA ALA A 47 -12.00 15.23 9.81
C ALA A 47 -11.01 16.21 9.17
N TYR A 48 -10.01 15.74 8.43
CA TYR A 48 -9.09 16.60 7.68
C TYR A 48 -9.78 17.31 6.52
N ALA A 49 -10.68 16.63 5.79
CA ALA A 49 -11.45 17.21 4.70
C ALA A 49 -12.36 18.36 5.18
N GLN A 50 -12.89 18.24 6.40
CA GLN A 50 -13.77 19.26 7.03
C GLN A 50 -13.00 20.36 7.77
N ALA A 51 -11.71 20.21 8.00
CA ALA A 51 -10.92 21.13 8.79
C ALA A 51 -10.68 22.48 8.06
N ASP A 52 -11.38 23.52 8.48
CA ASP A 52 -11.21 24.87 7.91
C ASP A 52 -9.79 25.39 8.09
N GLY A 53 -9.28 26.06 7.05
CA GLY A 53 -7.93 26.62 7.04
C GLY A 53 -6.80 25.60 7.08
N VAL A 54 -7.10 24.31 6.85
CA VAL A 54 -6.09 23.24 6.73
C VAL A 54 -6.12 22.69 5.31
N ARG A 55 -4.99 22.81 4.60
CA ARG A 55 -4.77 22.10 3.33
C ARG A 55 -4.31 20.69 3.63
N THR A 56 -4.92 19.70 3.00
CA THR A 56 -4.57 18.29 3.19
C THR A 56 -4.41 17.58 1.86
N ILE A 57 -3.33 16.84 1.70
CA ILE A 57 -3.08 15.97 0.55
C ILE A 57 -2.93 14.54 1.08
N VAL A 58 -3.75 13.63 0.59
CA VAL A 58 -3.65 12.19 0.86
C VAL A 58 -2.98 11.52 -0.33
N LEU A 59 -1.92 10.74 -0.09
CA LEU A 59 -1.36 9.85 -1.10
C LEU A 59 -1.62 8.41 -0.65
N ARG A 60 -2.53 7.73 -1.33
CA ARG A 60 -3.02 6.40 -0.98
C ARG A 60 -2.23 5.31 -1.66
N ALA A 61 -1.73 4.36 -0.90
CA ALA A 61 -0.91 3.27 -1.39
C ALA A 61 -1.39 1.91 -0.88
N GLY A 62 -0.93 0.84 -1.52
CA GLY A 62 -1.00 -0.53 -1.02
C GLY A 62 0.00 -0.80 0.10
N ASP A 63 0.28 -2.08 0.36
CA ASP A 63 1.27 -2.47 1.37
C ASP A 63 2.69 -2.09 0.94
N PHE A 64 3.54 -1.84 1.92
CA PHE A 64 4.88 -1.30 1.66
C PHE A 64 5.93 -2.39 1.45
N ILE A 65 6.82 -2.11 0.50
CA ILE A 65 8.11 -2.77 0.31
C ILE A 65 9.19 -1.72 0.52
N GLU A 66 10.22 -2.04 1.31
CA GLU A 66 11.37 -1.15 1.51
C GLU A 66 12.64 -1.92 1.89
N ARG A 67 13.78 -1.23 1.95
CA ARG A 67 15.07 -1.82 2.28
C ARG A 67 15.26 -2.04 3.78
N GLU A 68 14.75 -1.13 4.57
CA GLU A 68 14.88 -1.16 6.03
C GLU A 68 13.81 -2.06 6.66
N THR A 69 14.13 -2.70 7.77
CA THR A 69 13.15 -3.45 8.57
C THR A 69 12.31 -2.47 9.38
N THR A 70 11.04 -2.31 9.02
CA THR A 70 10.11 -1.35 9.65
C THR A 70 8.93 -2.01 10.34
N GLY A 71 8.80 -3.35 10.23
CA GLY A 71 7.69 -4.10 10.79
C GLY A 71 6.45 -4.12 9.89
N ASN A 72 6.57 -3.75 8.61
CA ASN A 72 5.51 -3.90 7.63
C ASN A 72 5.27 -5.39 7.28
N TRP A 73 4.24 -5.69 6.49
CA TRP A 73 3.90 -7.07 6.13
C TRP A 73 5.02 -7.77 5.36
N PHE A 74 5.73 -7.05 4.49
CA PHE A 74 6.76 -7.62 3.65
C PHE A 74 7.93 -8.15 4.49
N ASP A 75 8.50 -7.34 5.38
CA ASP A 75 9.65 -7.72 6.20
C ASP A 75 9.27 -8.60 7.40
N SER A 76 8.18 -8.25 8.11
CA SER A 76 7.83 -8.89 9.38
C SER A 76 7.13 -10.25 9.22
N GLN A 77 6.51 -10.50 8.06
CA GLN A 77 5.77 -11.74 7.81
C GLN A 77 6.31 -12.47 6.58
N ILE A 78 6.32 -11.81 5.40
CA ILE A 78 6.60 -12.50 4.14
C ILE A 78 8.05 -12.96 4.08
N THR A 79 9.01 -12.07 4.28
CA THR A 79 10.44 -12.36 4.13
C THR A 79 11.15 -12.76 5.41
N LYS A 80 10.47 -12.79 6.55
CA LYS A 80 11.03 -13.12 7.88
C LYS A 80 11.91 -14.38 7.89
N ASN A 81 11.56 -15.39 7.11
CA ASN A 81 12.28 -16.66 7.05
C ASN A 81 13.11 -16.83 5.76
N LEU A 82 13.36 -15.75 5.02
CA LEU A 82 14.06 -15.78 3.74
C LEU A 82 15.46 -16.39 3.85
N ALA A 83 16.21 -16.07 4.91
CA ALA A 83 17.53 -16.65 5.17
C ALA A 83 17.49 -18.18 5.29
N LYS A 84 16.37 -18.76 5.74
CA LYS A 84 16.12 -20.20 5.84
C LYS A 84 15.51 -20.82 4.59
N GLY A 85 15.38 -20.04 3.48
CA GLY A 85 14.81 -20.52 2.22
C GLY A 85 13.28 -20.57 2.20
N GLY A 86 12.60 -19.86 3.08
CA GLY A 86 11.15 -19.87 3.16
C GLY A 86 10.52 -18.48 3.16
N VAL A 87 9.31 -18.39 2.64
CA VAL A 87 8.43 -17.23 2.72
C VAL A 87 7.09 -17.64 3.34
N MET A 88 6.43 -16.68 3.99
CA MET A 88 5.07 -16.87 4.50
C MET A 88 4.15 -15.86 3.82
N TYR A 89 3.27 -16.34 2.94
CA TYR A 89 2.35 -15.47 2.23
C TYR A 89 0.95 -15.50 2.89
N PRO A 90 0.35 -14.31 3.16
CA PRO A 90 -0.88 -14.25 3.93
C PRO A 90 -2.15 -14.60 3.17
N GLY A 91 -2.13 -14.61 1.84
CA GLY A 91 -3.31 -14.84 0.99
C GLY A 91 -3.16 -15.95 -0.03
N PRO A 92 -4.18 -16.15 -0.89
CA PRO A 92 -4.06 -16.96 -2.09
C PRO A 92 -3.01 -16.38 -3.05
N LEU A 93 -2.25 -17.25 -3.71
CA LEU A 93 -1.13 -16.83 -4.57
C LEU A 93 -1.57 -16.24 -5.91
N ASP A 94 -2.80 -16.49 -6.31
CA ASP A 94 -3.41 -16.02 -7.56
C ASP A 94 -4.10 -14.65 -7.46
N ARG A 95 -4.19 -14.08 -6.27
CA ARG A 95 -4.86 -12.79 -6.05
C ARG A 95 -3.89 -11.63 -6.24
N VAL A 96 -4.35 -10.63 -6.97
CA VAL A 96 -3.60 -9.38 -7.16
C VAL A 96 -3.66 -8.56 -5.87
N HIS A 97 -2.52 -8.07 -5.45
CA HIS A 97 -2.36 -7.21 -4.27
C HIS A 97 -1.54 -5.97 -4.65
N ALA A 98 -1.96 -4.81 -4.16
CA ALA A 98 -1.27 -3.56 -4.42
C ALA A 98 -0.09 -3.37 -3.46
N TRP A 99 1.08 -3.08 -4.02
CA TRP A 99 2.33 -2.84 -3.30
C TRP A 99 2.91 -1.47 -3.63
N ALA A 100 3.54 -0.84 -2.67
CA ALA A 100 4.23 0.42 -2.85
C ALA A 100 5.67 0.33 -2.38
N TYR A 101 6.62 0.68 -3.24
CA TYR A 101 8.00 0.88 -2.82
C TYR A 101 8.11 2.22 -2.10
N LEU A 102 8.38 2.17 -0.81
CA LEU A 102 8.29 3.34 0.07
C LEU A 102 9.17 4.53 -0.36
N PRO A 103 10.41 4.35 -0.85
CA PRO A 103 11.18 5.46 -1.38
C PRO A 103 10.56 6.15 -2.60
N ASP A 104 9.84 5.42 -3.47
CA ASP A 104 9.14 6.00 -4.62
C ASP A 104 7.93 6.81 -4.16
N MET A 105 7.18 6.27 -3.21
CA MET A 105 6.07 7.00 -2.60
C MET A 105 6.55 8.28 -1.90
N ALA A 106 7.69 8.22 -1.19
CA ALA A 106 8.27 9.40 -0.56
C ALA A 106 8.66 10.48 -1.58
N ARG A 107 9.22 10.10 -2.72
CA ARG A 107 9.51 11.02 -3.82
C ARG A 107 8.24 11.66 -4.40
N ALA A 108 7.19 10.85 -4.60
CA ALA A 108 5.90 11.37 -5.05
C ALA A 108 5.29 12.34 -4.04
N MET A 109 5.36 12.04 -2.73
CA MET A 109 4.92 12.96 -1.68
C MET A 109 5.69 14.27 -1.70
N ALA A 110 7.01 14.23 -1.83
CA ALA A 110 7.83 15.45 -1.93
C ALA A 110 7.46 16.30 -3.17
N ALA A 111 7.20 15.65 -4.30
CA ALA A 111 6.78 16.34 -5.52
C ALA A 111 5.38 16.98 -5.38
N LEU A 112 4.41 16.28 -4.79
CA LEU A 112 3.09 16.84 -4.46
C LEU A 112 3.20 18.00 -3.48
N ALA A 113 4.09 17.91 -2.48
CA ALA A 113 4.32 19.00 -1.54
C ALA A 113 4.83 20.29 -2.24
N GLY A 114 5.69 20.13 -3.25
CA GLY A 114 6.17 21.25 -4.08
C GLY A 114 5.07 21.94 -4.88
N LYS A 115 4.02 21.20 -5.22
CA LYS A 115 2.85 21.68 -6.01
C LYS A 115 1.60 21.91 -5.16
N ARG A 116 1.71 21.90 -3.83
CA ARG A 116 0.56 21.95 -2.91
C ARG A 116 -0.41 23.10 -3.17
N ASP A 117 0.08 24.22 -3.70
CA ASP A 117 -0.74 25.42 -3.94
C ASP A 117 -1.58 25.31 -5.23
N ASP A 118 -1.26 24.36 -6.10
CA ASP A 118 -2.00 24.08 -7.34
C ASP A 118 -3.24 23.21 -7.07
N PHE A 119 -3.37 22.63 -5.88
CA PHE A 119 -4.41 21.68 -5.53
C PHE A 119 -5.53 22.30 -4.69
N SER A 120 -6.70 21.66 -4.69
CA SER A 120 -7.80 22.00 -3.80
C SER A 120 -7.37 21.87 -2.33
N ARG A 121 -8.17 22.45 -1.41
CA ARG A 121 -7.89 22.39 0.03
C ARG A 121 -7.74 20.95 0.55
N PHE A 122 -8.51 20.03 0.02
CA PHE A 122 -8.38 18.59 0.28
C PHE A 122 -8.25 17.84 -1.04
N GLU A 123 -7.19 17.07 -1.17
CA GLU A 123 -6.93 16.23 -2.36
C GLU A 123 -6.52 14.82 -1.96
N ASP A 124 -7.02 13.84 -2.70
CA ASP A 124 -6.65 12.42 -2.60
C ASP A 124 -6.05 11.97 -3.94
N PHE A 125 -4.92 11.26 -3.87
CA PHE A 125 -4.22 10.71 -5.02
C PHE A 125 -3.94 9.22 -4.79
N GLY A 126 -4.19 8.40 -5.82
CA GLY A 126 -3.79 7.00 -5.83
C GLY A 126 -2.32 6.85 -6.23
N PHE A 127 -1.54 6.13 -5.43
CA PHE A 127 -0.18 5.71 -5.77
C PHE A 127 -0.22 4.29 -6.33
N PRO A 128 -0.03 4.08 -7.65
CA PRO A 128 -0.27 2.79 -8.28
C PRO A 128 0.73 1.71 -7.86
N GLY A 129 1.98 2.07 -7.59
CA GLY A 129 3.04 1.15 -7.20
C GLY A 129 3.13 -0.09 -8.09
N TYR A 130 3.07 -1.27 -7.48
CA TYR A 130 3.08 -2.56 -8.16
C TYR A 130 1.78 -3.32 -7.86
N SER A 131 1.15 -3.87 -8.88
CA SER A 131 0.00 -4.78 -8.75
C SER A 131 0.47 -6.19 -9.08
N LEU A 132 0.74 -7.00 -8.05
CA LEU A 132 1.36 -8.32 -8.18
C LEU A 132 0.47 -9.38 -7.56
N THR A 133 0.40 -10.56 -8.21
CA THR A 133 -0.10 -11.75 -7.54
C THR A 133 0.90 -12.21 -6.48
N GLY A 134 0.43 -12.98 -5.49
CA GLY A 134 1.32 -13.56 -4.49
C GLY A 134 2.43 -14.40 -5.12
N GLN A 135 2.09 -15.18 -6.17
CA GLN A 135 3.08 -15.96 -6.91
C GLN A 135 4.14 -15.08 -7.57
N ALA A 136 3.72 -14.02 -8.29
CA ALA A 136 4.65 -13.11 -8.96
C ALA A 136 5.61 -12.41 -7.98
N LEU A 137 5.12 -12.03 -6.79
CA LEU A 137 5.97 -11.47 -5.75
C LEU A 137 6.99 -12.49 -5.25
N ILE A 138 6.57 -13.73 -4.98
CA ILE A 138 7.46 -14.80 -4.46
C ILE A 138 8.51 -15.18 -5.50
N ASP A 139 8.12 -15.28 -6.77
CA ASP A 139 9.06 -15.56 -7.87
C ASP A 139 10.14 -14.48 -7.97
N ALA A 140 9.75 -13.21 -7.83
CA ALA A 140 10.68 -12.11 -7.82
C ALA A 140 11.65 -12.15 -6.61
N ILE A 141 11.14 -12.48 -5.41
CA ILE A 141 11.98 -12.68 -4.22
C ILE A 141 12.96 -13.86 -4.44
N GLY A 142 12.48 -14.97 -5.01
CA GLY A 142 13.29 -16.15 -5.32
C GLY A 142 14.40 -15.85 -6.33
N ALA A 143 14.07 -15.08 -7.38
CA ALA A 143 15.04 -14.65 -8.39
C ALA A 143 16.18 -13.83 -7.78
N VAL A 144 15.87 -12.89 -6.87
CA VAL A 144 16.88 -12.10 -6.15
C VAL A 144 17.67 -12.96 -5.15
N ALA A 145 17.00 -13.88 -4.46
CA ALA A 145 17.64 -14.80 -3.52
C ALA A 145 18.48 -15.90 -4.21
N GLY A 146 18.38 -16.04 -5.53
CA GLY A 146 19.10 -17.05 -6.34
C GLY A 146 18.69 -18.49 -6.02
N ARG A 147 17.45 -18.72 -5.56
CA ARG A 147 16.95 -20.04 -5.15
C ARG A 147 15.42 -20.12 -5.16
N GLU A 148 14.91 -21.34 -5.27
CA GLU A 148 13.52 -21.61 -4.99
C GLU A 148 13.19 -21.43 -3.49
N LEU A 149 11.98 -20.94 -3.22
CA LEU A 149 11.53 -20.64 -1.87
C LEU A 149 10.41 -21.58 -1.45
N GLY A 150 10.52 -22.14 -0.25
CA GLY A 150 9.44 -22.89 0.37
C GLY A 150 8.32 -21.92 0.79
N ILE A 151 7.10 -22.16 0.34
CA ILE A 151 5.95 -21.28 0.60
C ILE A 151 5.12 -21.83 1.75
N LYS A 152 4.83 -20.99 2.76
CA LYS A 152 3.91 -21.30 3.85
C LYS A 152 2.79 -20.27 3.87
N SER A 153 1.58 -20.72 4.20
CA SER A 153 0.43 -19.83 4.39
C SER A 153 0.35 -19.35 5.84
N LEU A 154 -0.16 -18.13 6.02
CA LEU A 154 -0.44 -17.61 7.35
C LEU A 154 -1.68 -18.33 7.94
N PRO A 155 -1.60 -18.90 9.17
CA PRO A 155 -2.68 -19.69 9.74
C PRO A 155 -3.81 -18.81 10.30
N TRP A 156 -4.62 -18.20 9.45
CA TRP A 156 -5.71 -17.29 9.83
C TRP A 156 -6.68 -17.87 10.87
N PRO A 157 -7.10 -19.17 10.80
CA PRO A 157 -7.97 -19.73 11.82
C PRO A 157 -7.35 -19.68 13.22
N LEU A 158 -6.05 -19.99 13.34
CA LEU A 158 -5.32 -19.90 14.61
C LEU A 158 -5.22 -18.46 15.11
N LEU A 159 -4.93 -17.49 14.21
CA LEU A 159 -4.87 -16.08 14.58
C LEU A 159 -6.21 -15.55 15.06
N ARG A 160 -7.33 -15.98 14.45
CA ARG A 160 -8.68 -15.64 14.91
C ARG A 160 -8.96 -16.22 16.30
N LEU A 161 -8.58 -17.48 16.55
CA LEU A 161 -8.76 -18.11 17.86
C LEU A 161 -7.93 -17.38 18.93
N LEU A 162 -6.66 -17.11 18.66
CA LEU A 162 -5.79 -16.36 19.57
C LEU A 162 -6.29 -14.94 19.80
N GLY A 163 -6.94 -14.34 18.80
CA GLY A 163 -7.56 -13.00 18.88
C GLY A 163 -8.67 -12.87 19.90
N LEU A 164 -9.24 -13.98 20.40
CA LEU A 164 -10.22 -13.96 21.47
C LEU A 164 -9.62 -13.52 22.81
N VAL A 165 -8.34 -13.82 23.02
CA VAL A 165 -7.62 -13.53 24.29
C VAL A 165 -6.46 -12.53 24.10
N MET A 166 -5.96 -12.37 22.88
CA MET A 166 -4.83 -11.51 22.55
C MET A 166 -5.26 -10.39 21.60
N PRO A 167 -5.41 -9.13 22.06
CA PRO A 167 -5.85 -8.01 21.21
C PRO A 167 -5.02 -7.83 19.94
N GLN A 168 -3.70 -8.02 20.02
CA GLN A 168 -2.81 -7.89 18.85
C GLN A 168 -3.15 -8.91 17.74
N MET A 169 -3.48 -10.16 18.12
CA MET A 169 -3.85 -11.20 17.15
C MET A 169 -5.21 -10.90 16.50
N ARG A 170 -6.15 -10.32 17.25
CA ARG A 170 -7.42 -9.84 16.72
C ARG A 170 -7.20 -8.73 15.68
N GLU A 171 -6.34 -7.76 15.97
CA GLU A 171 -5.98 -6.66 15.07
C GLU A 171 -5.31 -7.17 13.77
N VAL A 172 -4.51 -8.23 13.86
CA VAL A 172 -3.93 -8.89 12.68
C VAL A 172 -5.00 -9.66 11.91
N ALA A 173 -5.81 -10.45 12.61
CA ALA A 173 -6.86 -11.28 11.99
C ALA A 173 -7.94 -10.44 11.27
N GLU A 174 -8.20 -9.21 11.74
CA GLU A 174 -9.07 -8.24 11.08
C GLU A 174 -8.63 -7.92 9.65
N MET A 175 -7.32 -8.00 9.38
CA MET A 175 -6.74 -7.68 8.07
C MET A 175 -6.78 -8.85 7.07
N ALA A 176 -7.27 -10.02 7.46
CA ALA A 176 -7.30 -11.20 6.59
C ALA A 176 -8.03 -10.96 5.26
N TYR A 177 -9.10 -10.14 5.28
CA TYR A 177 -9.86 -9.84 4.06
C TYR A 177 -9.00 -9.21 2.96
N LEU A 178 -8.05 -8.36 3.34
CA LEU A 178 -7.21 -7.62 2.40
C LEU A 178 -6.42 -8.56 1.48
N TRP A 179 -5.99 -9.69 2.01
CA TRP A 179 -5.22 -10.70 1.29
C TRP A 179 -6.08 -11.59 0.38
N HIS A 180 -7.40 -11.60 0.60
CA HIS A 180 -8.35 -12.40 -0.19
C HIS A 180 -9.10 -11.57 -1.23
N THR A 181 -9.11 -10.24 -1.09
CA THR A 181 -9.78 -9.31 -2.00
C THR A 181 -8.76 -8.76 -3.00
N PRO A 182 -8.84 -9.13 -4.30
CA PRO A 182 -7.92 -8.60 -5.31
C PRO A 182 -8.08 -7.09 -5.44
N HIS A 183 -6.97 -6.36 -5.51
CA HIS A 183 -7.01 -4.92 -5.67
C HIS A 183 -5.74 -4.36 -6.28
N ALA A 184 -5.92 -3.29 -7.05
CA ALA A 184 -4.90 -2.42 -7.63
C ALA A 184 -5.31 -0.96 -7.42
N ILE A 185 -4.38 -0.04 -7.48
CA ILE A 185 -4.64 1.39 -7.32
C ILE A 185 -4.38 2.10 -8.65
N ASP A 186 -5.37 2.87 -9.11
CA ASP A 186 -5.23 3.72 -10.29
C ASP A 186 -4.37 4.95 -9.97
N GLY A 187 -3.33 5.17 -10.75
CA GLY A 187 -2.41 6.31 -10.59
C GLY A 187 -2.62 7.44 -11.60
N THR A 188 -3.69 7.39 -12.38
CA THR A 188 -3.91 8.35 -13.48
C THR A 188 -3.93 9.80 -13.00
N LYS A 189 -4.62 10.09 -11.91
CA LYS A 189 -4.69 11.43 -11.32
C LYS A 189 -3.33 11.90 -10.80
N LEU A 190 -2.58 11.02 -10.14
CA LEU A 190 -1.22 11.32 -9.67
C LEU A 190 -0.29 11.63 -10.85
N ALA A 191 -0.32 10.79 -11.89
CA ALA A 191 0.49 10.98 -13.09
C ALA A 191 0.20 12.33 -13.75
N ALA A 192 -1.07 12.70 -13.91
CA ALA A 192 -1.47 14.01 -14.46
C ALA A 192 -1.00 15.19 -13.58
N ALA A 193 -1.01 15.04 -12.25
CA ALA A 193 -0.59 16.09 -11.32
C ALA A 193 0.93 16.31 -11.32
N LEU A 194 1.72 15.24 -11.53
CA LEU A 194 3.18 15.29 -11.39
C LEU A 194 3.93 15.65 -12.69
N ASN A 195 3.30 15.67 -13.84
CA ASN A 195 3.87 15.82 -15.20
C ASN A 195 4.74 14.64 -15.66
N ASP A 196 4.88 14.47 -16.98
CA ASP A 196 5.59 13.34 -17.60
C ASP A 196 7.07 13.22 -17.21
N ALA A 197 7.79 14.33 -17.06
CA ALA A 197 9.21 14.34 -16.70
C ALA A 197 9.48 13.75 -15.30
N LEU A 198 8.56 13.98 -14.36
CA LEU A 198 8.68 13.44 -13.00
C LEU A 198 8.24 11.98 -12.93
N ASN A 199 7.28 11.59 -13.76
CA ASN A 199 6.86 10.20 -13.93
C ASN A 199 8.01 9.33 -14.45
N ASP A 200 8.80 9.83 -15.38
CA ASP A 200 10.02 9.15 -15.87
C ASP A 200 11.09 9.06 -14.77
N ALA A 201 11.29 10.12 -13.98
CA ALA A 201 12.23 10.13 -12.86
C ALA A 201 11.82 9.18 -11.71
N LEU A 202 10.51 9.00 -11.49
CA LEU A 202 9.96 8.05 -10.53
C LEU A 202 9.93 6.61 -11.06
N GLY A 203 10.26 6.41 -12.34
CA GLY A 203 10.30 5.09 -12.98
C GLY A 203 8.91 4.50 -13.29
N TYR A 204 7.84 5.30 -13.23
CA TYR A 204 6.47 4.84 -13.48
C TYR A 204 6.29 4.21 -14.87
N ARG A 205 6.93 4.75 -15.92
CA ARG A 205 6.86 4.17 -17.27
C ARG A 205 7.54 2.81 -17.39
N LYS A 206 8.57 2.52 -16.58
CA LYS A 206 9.27 1.22 -16.57
C LYS A 206 8.51 0.14 -15.81
N ILE A 207 7.64 0.52 -14.88
CA ILE A 207 6.89 -0.39 -14.00
C ILE A 207 5.62 -0.92 -14.68
N MET A 208 5.08 -0.20 -15.65
CA MET A 208 3.84 -0.56 -16.37
C MET A 208 4.06 -1.57 -17.51
N LEU A 209 5.29 -2.02 -17.78
CA LEU A 209 5.55 -3.02 -18.81
C LEU A 209 5.51 -4.44 -18.24
N PRO A 210 4.83 -5.40 -18.89
CA PRO A 210 4.92 -6.81 -18.54
C PRO A 210 6.40 -7.25 -18.59
N GLY A 211 6.99 -7.64 -17.46
CA GLY A 211 8.41 -8.00 -17.33
C GLY A 211 9.32 -6.89 -16.78
N GLY A 212 8.81 -5.70 -16.51
CA GLY A 212 9.54 -4.58 -15.93
C GLY A 212 9.73 -4.72 -14.42
N SER A 213 10.74 -5.38 -14.07
CA SER A 213 11.62 -5.40 -12.88
C SER A 213 10.98 -5.06 -11.52
N VAL A 214 10.26 -6.01 -10.96
CA VAL A 214 10.16 -6.24 -9.51
C VAL A 214 11.58 -6.31 -8.88
N THR A 215 12.59 -6.63 -9.67
CA THR A 215 14.01 -6.68 -9.32
C THR A 215 14.51 -5.41 -8.62
N ARG A 216 13.97 -4.24 -8.91
CA ARG A 216 14.41 -2.99 -8.27
C ARG A 216 13.84 -2.79 -6.86
N ALA A 217 12.66 -3.31 -6.59
CA ALA A 217 12.03 -3.24 -5.27
C ALA A 217 12.57 -4.32 -4.30
N VAL A 218 13.18 -5.37 -4.83
CA VAL A 218 13.68 -6.53 -4.05
C VAL A 218 15.21 -6.61 -4.03
N GLN A 219 15.93 -5.74 -4.75
CA GLN A 219 17.40 -5.62 -4.61
C GLN A 219 17.74 -4.92 -3.28
N PHE A 220 18.09 -5.72 -2.32
CA PHE A 220 18.64 -5.33 -1.01
C PHE A 220 20.15 -5.16 -1.08
#